data_cdb787770e904bef14d44d8802cafe05
#
_entry.id   cdb787770e904bef14d44d8802cafe05
#
_cell.length_a   1.000
_cell.length_b   1.000
_cell.length_c   1.000
_cell.angle_alpha   90.00
_cell.angle_beta   90.00
_cell.angle_gamma   90.00
#
_symmetry.space_group_name_H-M   'P 1'
#
loop_
_entity.id
_entity.type
_entity.pdbx_description
1 polymer ?
#
loop_
_entity_poly.entity_id
_entity_poly.type
_entity_poly.pdbx_seq_one_letter_code
_entity_poly.pdbx_strand_id
1 'polypeptide(L)'
;MKVYFIRSGNNGLDPISTLQGKSLEKAGVEVHYFDIIGKGIRGYLQNLFKFRKLVKSVKVDLIHAHYSFSGFLAVLSCTGIPVITSLMGSDIKSDRKYRIVIYLFHYLFWRQTIVKSLDMQRQLGLKNVEVIPNGVDLDLFYEMNKQDARKKLGLSADEKVVLFASDPNRPEKNFALAQKAISLAGINIKTLFLKGLQLDEVRDYYNASDVVLLTSDWEGSPNVVKEAMACNRPVITTDVGDVSWLIGKTEGCFITDHNASVIASKIKYCLNHVDKSKGRERIKSLKLDSASVSIRILEIYRRVLE
;
A
#
# COMPACT_ATOMS: atom_id res chain seq x y z
N MET A 1 -4.18 25.37 2.54
CA MET A 1 -4.48 24.63 1.30
C MET A 1 -5.54 23.60 1.60
N LYS A 2 -6.60 23.53 0.79
CA LYS A 2 -7.72 22.59 0.92
C LYS A 2 -7.72 21.61 -0.23
N VAL A 3 -7.78 20.31 0.06
CA VAL A 3 -7.66 19.25 -0.94
C VAL A 3 -8.81 18.26 -0.80
N TYR A 4 -9.46 17.89 -1.91
CA TYR A 4 -10.34 16.72 -1.96
C TYR A 4 -9.58 15.46 -2.30
N PHE A 5 -9.68 14.46 -1.43
CA PHE A 5 -9.29 13.08 -1.74
C PHE A 5 -10.49 12.34 -2.32
N ILE A 6 -10.36 11.89 -3.57
CA ILE A 6 -11.35 11.00 -4.20
C ILE A 6 -10.80 9.58 -4.18
N ARG A 7 -11.57 8.65 -3.64
CA ARG A 7 -11.17 7.26 -3.46
C ARG A 7 -12.34 6.29 -3.62
N SER A 8 -12.06 4.99 -3.75
CA SER A 8 -13.11 3.97 -3.75
C SER A 8 -13.66 3.73 -2.35
N GLY A 9 -14.98 3.76 -2.19
CA GLY A 9 -15.70 3.46 -0.93
C GLY A 9 -16.39 2.09 -0.92
N ASN A 10 -16.26 1.29 -1.98
CA ASN A 10 -17.01 0.03 -2.11
C ASN A 10 -16.60 -1.07 -1.11
N ASN A 11 -15.39 -1.01 -0.58
CA ASN A 11 -14.83 -1.98 0.38
C ASN A 11 -14.60 -1.36 1.77
N GLY A 12 -15.35 -0.31 2.11
CA GLY A 12 -15.13 0.47 3.32
C GLY A 12 -14.07 1.57 3.14
N LEU A 13 -13.62 2.14 4.25
CA LEU A 13 -12.60 3.19 4.21
C LEU A 13 -11.27 2.61 3.72
N ASP A 14 -10.69 3.22 2.68
CA ASP A 14 -9.33 2.87 2.24
C ASP A 14 -8.29 3.32 3.28
N PRO A 15 -7.63 2.38 3.97
CA PRO A 15 -6.71 2.73 5.04
C PRO A 15 -5.49 3.49 4.54
N ILE A 16 -5.04 3.23 3.31
CA ILE A 16 -3.83 3.85 2.74
C ILE A 16 -4.05 5.35 2.49
N SER A 17 -5.12 5.70 1.79
CA SER A 17 -5.44 7.11 1.54
C SER A 17 -5.83 7.84 2.82
N THR A 18 -6.45 7.14 3.79
CA THR A 18 -6.79 7.71 5.11
C THR A 18 -5.53 8.06 5.90
N LEU A 19 -4.55 7.16 5.98
CA LEU A 19 -3.27 7.43 6.65
C LEU A 19 -2.50 8.55 5.95
N GLN A 20 -2.48 8.55 4.62
CA GLN A 20 -1.86 9.63 3.85
C GLN A 20 -2.53 10.98 4.09
N GLY A 21 -3.86 11.03 4.11
CA GLY A 21 -4.60 12.25 4.42
C GLY A 21 -4.31 12.77 5.82
N LYS A 22 -4.36 11.91 6.84
CA LYS A 22 -3.98 12.28 8.22
C LYS A 22 -2.56 12.82 8.32
N SER A 23 -1.62 12.27 7.56
CA SER A 23 -0.25 12.76 7.55
C SER A 23 -0.12 14.13 6.87
N LEU A 24 -0.90 14.39 5.82
CA LEU A 24 -0.99 15.71 5.18
C LEU A 24 -1.68 16.74 6.07
N GLU A 25 -2.70 16.34 6.84
CA GLU A 25 -3.35 17.19 7.83
C GLU A 25 -2.35 17.64 8.91
N LYS A 26 -1.49 16.73 9.39
CA LYS A 26 -0.38 17.08 10.30
C LYS A 26 0.62 18.07 9.65
N ALA A 27 0.72 18.06 8.32
CA ALA A 27 1.56 19.00 7.55
C ALA A 27 0.83 20.31 7.17
N GLY A 28 -0.38 20.56 7.70
CA GLY A 28 -1.13 21.80 7.52
C GLY A 28 -2.03 21.86 6.28
N VAL A 29 -2.36 20.71 5.69
CA VAL A 29 -3.35 20.60 4.60
C VAL A 29 -4.72 20.29 5.19
N GLU A 30 -5.77 20.98 4.77
CA GLU A 30 -7.15 20.63 5.09
C GLU A 30 -7.63 19.57 4.08
N VAL A 31 -7.88 18.33 4.52
CA VAL A 31 -8.24 17.21 3.65
C VAL A 31 -9.72 16.89 3.79
N HIS A 32 -10.44 16.93 2.68
CA HIS A 32 -11.82 16.47 2.55
C HIS A 32 -11.86 15.14 1.78
N TYR A 33 -12.79 14.27 2.11
CA TYR A 33 -12.88 12.95 1.47
C TYR A 33 -14.18 12.82 0.68
N PHE A 34 -14.07 12.23 -0.51
CA PHE A 34 -15.20 11.79 -1.32
C PHE A 34 -15.03 10.32 -1.69
N ASP A 35 -15.89 9.48 -1.12
CA ASP A 35 -15.90 8.05 -1.36
C ASP A 35 -16.85 7.70 -2.50
N ILE A 36 -16.30 7.07 -3.56
CA ILE A 36 -17.08 6.58 -4.69
C ILE A 36 -17.77 5.29 -4.28
N ILE A 37 -19.11 5.30 -4.18
CA ILE A 37 -19.94 4.17 -3.79
C ILE A 37 -20.77 3.72 -5.00
N GLY A 38 -20.75 2.43 -5.30
CA GLY A 38 -21.49 1.83 -6.40
C GLY A 38 -20.58 1.15 -7.43
N LYS A 39 -21.17 0.21 -8.19
CA LYS A 39 -20.45 -0.61 -9.18
C LYS A 39 -20.82 -0.20 -10.61
N GLY A 40 -19.87 -0.40 -11.53
CA GLY A 40 -20.05 -0.19 -12.95
C GLY A 40 -20.30 1.28 -13.35
N ILE A 41 -20.64 1.50 -14.60
CA ILE A 41 -20.82 2.84 -15.21
C ILE A 41 -21.90 3.66 -14.49
N ARG A 42 -23.02 3.03 -14.12
CA ARG A 42 -24.13 3.71 -13.43
C ARG A 42 -23.71 4.27 -12.06
N GLY A 43 -22.92 3.49 -11.28
CA GLY A 43 -22.37 3.95 -10.02
C GLY A 43 -21.46 5.15 -10.21
N TYR A 44 -20.60 5.13 -11.22
CA TYR A 44 -19.72 6.25 -11.53
C TYR A 44 -20.47 7.52 -11.95
N LEU A 45 -21.46 7.41 -12.84
CA LEU A 45 -22.27 8.56 -13.28
C LEU A 45 -23.01 9.23 -12.11
N GLN A 46 -23.59 8.45 -11.21
CA GLN A 46 -24.25 8.98 -10.01
C GLN A 46 -23.29 9.76 -9.11
N ASN A 47 -22.07 9.23 -8.91
CA ASN A 47 -21.05 9.91 -8.11
C ASN A 47 -20.50 11.17 -8.78
N LEU A 48 -20.45 11.22 -10.13
CA LEU A 48 -20.02 12.39 -10.87
C LEU A 48 -20.89 13.62 -10.55
N PHE A 49 -22.22 13.48 -10.62
CA PHE A 49 -23.15 14.58 -10.28
C PHE A 49 -23.09 14.93 -8.78
N LYS A 50 -22.97 13.93 -7.90
CA LYS A 50 -22.82 14.17 -6.47
C LYS A 50 -21.55 14.95 -6.16
N PHE A 51 -20.42 14.54 -6.74
CA PHE A 51 -19.13 15.21 -6.53
C PHE A 51 -19.15 16.64 -7.06
N ARG A 52 -19.69 16.85 -8.27
CA ARG A 52 -19.83 18.20 -8.86
C ARG A 52 -20.66 19.14 -7.97
N LYS A 53 -21.74 18.65 -7.36
CA LYS A 53 -22.56 19.42 -6.43
C LYS A 53 -21.79 19.73 -5.13
N LEU A 54 -21.08 18.75 -4.61
CA LEU A 54 -20.32 18.88 -3.37
C LEU A 54 -19.18 19.91 -3.50
N VAL A 55 -18.42 19.86 -4.59
CA VAL A 55 -17.29 20.78 -4.83
C VAL A 55 -17.76 22.24 -4.97
N LYS A 56 -18.99 22.46 -5.45
CA LYS A 56 -19.58 23.82 -5.49
C LYS A 56 -19.89 24.38 -4.11
N SER A 57 -20.15 23.53 -3.10
CA SER A 57 -20.45 23.94 -1.74
C SER A 57 -19.20 24.15 -0.86
N VAL A 58 -18.10 23.48 -1.21
CA VAL A 58 -16.83 23.60 -0.50
C VAL A 58 -15.73 24.00 -1.48
N LYS A 59 -15.25 25.23 -1.35
CA LYS A 59 -14.14 25.72 -2.18
C LYS A 59 -12.87 25.02 -1.79
N VAL A 60 -12.25 24.25 -2.73
CA VAL A 60 -10.96 23.58 -2.57
C VAL A 60 -9.98 24.05 -3.64
N ASP A 61 -8.69 23.95 -3.31
CA ASP A 61 -7.61 24.39 -4.20
C ASP A 61 -7.22 23.29 -5.20
N LEU A 62 -7.35 22.00 -4.79
CA LEU A 62 -6.85 20.86 -5.54
C LEU A 62 -7.70 19.61 -5.29
N ILE A 63 -7.74 18.72 -6.30
CA ILE A 63 -8.28 17.36 -6.18
C ILE A 63 -7.12 16.36 -6.29
N HIS A 64 -6.98 15.47 -5.30
CA HIS A 64 -6.07 14.33 -5.36
C HIS A 64 -6.87 13.03 -5.45
N ALA A 65 -6.89 12.42 -6.62
CA ALA A 65 -7.57 11.17 -6.88
C ALA A 65 -6.67 9.97 -6.61
N HIS A 66 -7.16 9.02 -5.85
CA HIS A 66 -6.50 7.75 -5.59
C HIS A 66 -7.12 6.67 -6.49
N TYR A 67 -6.33 6.12 -7.40
CA TYR A 67 -6.73 5.21 -8.47
C TYR A 67 -7.22 5.94 -9.73
N SER A 68 -6.98 5.36 -10.91
CA SER A 68 -7.29 5.98 -12.21
C SER A 68 -8.77 6.31 -12.41
N PHE A 69 -9.69 5.43 -12.00
CA PHE A 69 -11.13 5.72 -12.09
C PHE A 69 -11.56 6.92 -11.26
N SER A 70 -10.96 7.12 -10.09
CA SER A 70 -11.17 8.33 -9.29
C SER A 70 -10.68 9.57 -10.02
N GLY A 71 -9.54 9.46 -10.71
CA GLY A 71 -9.00 10.52 -11.57
C GLY A 71 -9.90 10.85 -12.77
N PHE A 72 -10.50 9.85 -13.41
CA PHE A 72 -11.46 10.06 -14.49
C PHE A 72 -12.72 10.78 -13.97
N LEU A 73 -13.26 10.34 -12.83
CA LEU A 73 -14.43 10.99 -12.22
C LEU A 73 -14.13 12.45 -11.90
N ALA A 74 -12.96 12.75 -11.33
CA ALA A 74 -12.55 14.11 -10.98
C ALA A 74 -12.60 15.04 -12.20
N VAL A 75 -11.99 14.62 -13.32
CA VAL A 75 -11.95 15.40 -14.56
C VAL A 75 -13.33 15.53 -15.18
N LEU A 76 -14.07 14.41 -15.33
CA LEU A 76 -15.39 14.38 -15.95
C LEU A 76 -16.46 15.16 -15.16
N SER A 77 -16.20 15.46 -13.88
CA SER A 77 -17.05 16.33 -13.07
C SER A 77 -16.97 17.80 -13.51
N CYS A 78 -16.02 18.17 -14.37
CA CYS A 78 -15.88 19.51 -14.97
C CYS A 78 -15.91 20.63 -13.92
N THR A 79 -15.13 20.49 -12.86
CA THR A 79 -15.09 21.46 -11.75
C THR A 79 -14.15 22.64 -12.00
N GLY A 80 -13.25 22.52 -12.98
CA GLY A 80 -12.18 23.50 -13.25
C GLY A 80 -11.02 23.44 -12.26
N ILE A 81 -11.09 22.59 -11.22
CA ILE A 81 -10.07 22.45 -10.18
C ILE A 81 -8.96 21.53 -10.71
N PRO A 82 -7.66 21.86 -10.48
CA PRO A 82 -6.56 21.00 -10.89
C PRO A 82 -6.64 19.61 -10.25
N VAL A 83 -6.35 18.57 -11.04
CA VAL A 83 -6.42 17.16 -10.62
C VAL A 83 -5.03 16.54 -10.62
N ILE A 84 -4.65 15.97 -9.50
CA ILE A 84 -3.51 15.07 -9.36
C ILE A 84 -4.06 13.65 -9.20
N THR A 85 -3.44 12.66 -9.85
CA THR A 85 -3.88 11.27 -9.75
C THR A 85 -2.75 10.37 -9.28
N SER A 86 -2.96 9.68 -8.16
CA SER A 86 -2.10 8.59 -7.68
C SER A 86 -2.58 7.26 -8.26
N LEU A 87 -1.81 6.68 -9.18
CA LEU A 87 -2.08 5.34 -9.70
C LEU A 87 -1.64 4.28 -8.67
N MET A 88 -2.43 3.22 -8.56
CA MET A 88 -2.21 2.12 -7.64
C MET A 88 -1.76 0.86 -8.38
N GLY A 89 -1.30 -0.18 -7.66
CA GLY A 89 -0.80 -1.40 -8.29
C GLY A 89 -1.80 -2.09 -9.23
N SER A 90 -3.09 -2.02 -8.94
CA SER A 90 -4.14 -2.57 -9.80
C SER A 90 -4.29 -1.87 -11.16
N ASP A 91 -3.85 -0.62 -11.30
CA ASP A 91 -3.86 0.11 -12.59
C ASP A 91 -2.92 -0.53 -13.63
N ILE A 92 -1.86 -1.23 -13.18
CA ILE A 92 -0.90 -1.92 -14.06
C ILE A 92 -1.56 -3.11 -14.78
N LYS A 93 -2.47 -3.81 -14.08
CA LYS A 93 -3.13 -5.04 -14.57
C LYS A 93 -4.32 -4.76 -15.48
N SER A 94 -4.61 -3.48 -15.73
CA SER A 94 -5.65 -3.08 -16.67
C SER A 94 -5.35 -3.58 -18.10
N ASP A 95 -6.39 -3.85 -18.86
CA ASP A 95 -6.24 -4.24 -20.27
C ASP A 95 -5.63 -3.11 -21.12
N ARG A 96 -5.22 -3.45 -22.36
CA ARG A 96 -4.57 -2.49 -23.25
C ARG A 96 -5.45 -1.26 -23.56
N LYS A 97 -6.75 -1.45 -23.70
CA LYS A 97 -7.70 -0.36 -24.00
C LYS A 97 -7.77 0.62 -22.84
N TYR A 98 -7.83 0.08 -21.63
CA TYR A 98 -7.87 0.88 -20.43
C TYR A 98 -6.57 1.67 -20.19
N ARG A 99 -5.41 1.08 -20.50
CA ARG A 99 -4.12 1.80 -20.43
C ARG A 99 -4.08 3.00 -21.40
N ILE A 100 -4.69 2.88 -22.59
CA ILE A 100 -4.81 4.00 -23.52
C ILE A 100 -5.61 5.15 -22.88
N VAL A 101 -6.67 4.83 -22.14
CA VAL A 101 -7.46 5.86 -21.43
C VAL A 101 -6.63 6.51 -20.33
N ILE A 102 -5.88 5.75 -19.53
CA ILE A 102 -4.95 6.30 -18.53
C ILE A 102 -3.94 7.23 -19.19
N TYR A 103 -3.35 6.82 -20.31
CA TYR A 103 -2.38 7.60 -21.07
C TYR A 103 -2.99 8.92 -21.55
N LEU A 104 -4.18 8.87 -22.15
CA LEU A 104 -4.91 10.06 -22.60
C LEU A 104 -5.16 11.05 -21.45
N PHE A 105 -5.66 10.54 -20.31
CA PHE A 105 -5.95 11.41 -19.16
C PHE A 105 -4.69 11.97 -18.52
N HIS A 106 -3.60 11.19 -18.46
CA HIS A 106 -2.32 11.66 -17.97
C HIS A 106 -1.78 12.84 -18.76
N TYR A 107 -1.82 12.80 -20.10
CA TYR A 107 -1.24 13.86 -20.93
C TYR A 107 -2.16 15.07 -21.16
N LEU A 108 -3.48 14.90 -21.07
CA LEU A 108 -4.41 15.96 -21.44
C LEU A 108 -5.14 16.61 -20.25
N PHE A 109 -5.31 15.89 -19.14
CA PHE A 109 -6.22 16.34 -18.09
C PHE A 109 -5.64 16.37 -16.70
N TRP A 110 -4.79 15.42 -16.33
CA TRP A 110 -4.16 15.43 -15.01
C TRP A 110 -2.98 16.39 -14.99
N ARG A 111 -2.95 17.27 -13.99
CA ARG A 111 -1.84 18.21 -13.83
C ARG A 111 -0.55 17.48 -13.41
N GLN A 112 -0.70 16.42 -12.62
CA GLN A 112 0.40 15.54 -12.24
C GLN A 112 -0.12 14.12 -12.01
N THR A 113 0.70 13.13 -12.36
CA THR A 113 0.46 11.72 -12.05
C THR A 113 1.53 11.22 -11.11
N ILE A 114 1.12 10.53 -10.05
CA ILE A 114 1.99 9.86 -9.10
C ILE A 114 1.87 8.35 -9.31
N VAL A 115 2.99 7.66 -9.44
CA VAL A 115 3.07 6.19 -9.45
C VAL A 115 3.81 5.70 -8.21
N LYS A 116 3.59 4.45 -7.81
CA LYS A 116 4.13 3.95 -6.54
C LYS A 116 5.50 3.31 -6.67
N SER A 117 5.95 3.00 -7.90
CA SER A 117 7.28 2.44 -8.15
C SER A 117 7.76 2.76 -9.56
N LEU A 118 9.08 2.66 -9.77
CA LEU A 118 9.67 2.75 -11.10
C LEU A 118 9.19 1.61 -12.01
N ASP A 119 8.91 0.45 -11.44
CA ASP A 119 8.34 -0.66 -12.18
C ASP A 119 6.94 -0.32 -12.73
N MET A 120 6.08 0.30 -11.92
CA MET A 120 4.80 0.83 -12.38
C MET A 120 4.95 1.84 -13.52
N GLN A 121 5.89 2.77 -13.40
CA GLN A 121 6.15 3.75 -14.45
C GLN A 121 6.52 3.07 -15.77
N ARG A 122 7.43 2.08 -15.72
CA ARG A 122 7.88 1.32 -16.90
C ARG A 122 6.73 0.52 -17.52
N GLN A 123 5.97 -0.20 -16.71
CA GLN A 123 4.87 -1.04 -17.18
C GLN A 123 3.73 -0.23 -17.81
N LEU A 124 3.44 0.96 -17.30
CA LEU A 124 2.45 1.87 -17.87
C LEU A 124 2.97 2.68 -19.06
N GLY A 125 4.29 2.75 -19.24
CA GLY A 125 4.93 3.54 -20.30
C GLY A 125 4.77 5.07 -20.13
N LEU A 126 4.49 5.55 -18.92
CA LEU A 126 4.25 6.97 -18.64
C LEU A 126 5.57 7.71 -18.42
N LYS A 127 5.68 8.89 -19.03
CA LYS A 127 6.76 9.86 -18.79
C LYS A 127 6.22 11.01 -17.94
N ASN A 128 7.11 11.81 -17.35
CA ASN A 128 6.73 12.98 -16.55
C ASN A 128 5.80 12.66 -15.38
N VAL A 129 6.04 11.53 -14.72
CA VAL A 129 5.35 11.11 -13.50
C VAL A 129 6.25 11.24 -12.30
N GLU A 130 5.67 11.46 -11.13
CA GLU A 130 6.38 11.40 -9.86
C GLU A 130 6.33 9.97 -9.30
N VAL A 131 7.49 9.44 -8.91
CA VAL A 131 7.56 8.12 -8.29
C VAL A 131 7.58 8.30 -6.78
N ILE A 132 6.42 8.13 -6.15
CA ILE A 132 6.25 8.29 -4.71
C ILE A 132 5.51 7.06 -4.15
N PRO A 133 6.23 6.11 -3.53
CA PRO A 133 5.63 5.01 -2.79
C PRO A 133 4.74 5.54 -1.65
N ASN A 134 3.77 4.75 -1.21
CA ASN A 134 3.02 5.12 -0.02
C ASN A 134 3.94 5.09 1.21
N GLY A 135 3.79 6.06 2.09
CA GLY A 135 4.48 6.10 3.36
C GLY A 135 3.92 5.09 4.35
N VAL A 136 4.74 4.70 5.32
CA VAL A 136 4.32 3.92 6.48
C VAL A 136 4.28 4.81 7.73
N ASP A 137 3.21 4.70 8.50
CA ASP A 137 3.07 5.43 9.76
C ASP A 137 3.93 4.76 10.85
N LEU A 138 5.06 5.39 11.19
CA LEU A 138 5.99 4.86 12.18
C LEU A 138 5.52 5.04 13.64
N ASP A 139 4.50 5.86 13.87
CA ASP A 139 3.87 6.01 15.19
C ASP A 139 2.83 4.90 15.41
N LEU A 140 2.23 4.40 14.32
CA LEU A 140 1.30 3.28 14.35
C LEU A 140 2.02 1.93 14.27
N PHE A 141 2.94 1.78 13.30
CA PHE A 141 3.72 0.56 13.10
C PHE A 141 5.09 0.69 13.75
N TYR A 142 5.24 0.12 14.92
CA TYR A 142 6.47 0.13 15.70
C TYR A 142 6.73 -1.22 16.35
N GLU A 143 7.96 -1.44 16.73
CA GLU A 143 8.38 -2.66 17.43
C GLU A 143 7.79 -2.73 18.83
N MET A 144 7.11 -3.83 19.15
CA MET A 144 6.58 -4.16 20.47
C MET A 144 7.25 -5.42 21.00
N ASN A 145 7.11 -5.65 22.29
CA ASN A 145 7.47 -6.94 22.87
C ASN A 145 6.60 -8.04 22.24
N LYS A 146 7.27 -9.07 21.70
CA LYS A 146 6.61 -10.18 20.98
C LYS A 146 5.66 -10.96 21.90
N GLN A 147 6.03 -11.17 23.15
CA GLN A 147 5.21 -11.92 24.09
C GLN A 147 3.95 -11.15 24.48
N ASP A 148 4.04 -9.84 24.62
CA ASP A 148 2.86 -9.00 24.89
C ASP A 148 1.89 -9.01 23.71
N ALA A 149 2.41 -8.94 22.48
CA ALA A 149 1.59 -9.04 21.27
C ALA A 149 0.93 -10.44 21.16
N ARG A 150 1.66 -11.51 21.45
CA ARG A 150 1.14 -12.88 21.48
C ARG A 150 0.05 -13.07 22.52
N LYS A 151 0.25 -12.55 23.72
CA LYS A 151 -0.76 -12.60 24.79
C LYS A 151 -2.07 -11.96 24.38
N LYS A 152 -2.02 -10.81 23.70
CA LYS A 152 -3.23 -10.14 23.16
C LYS A 152 -3.99 -11.00 22.16
N LEU A 153 -3.25 -11.79 21.36
CA LEU A 153 -3.84 -12.64 20.31
C LEU A 153 -4.14 -14.08 20.80
N GLY A 154 -3.94 -14.37 22.09
CA GLY A 154 -4.15 -15.71 22.66
C GLY A 154 -3.19 -16.77 22.11
N LEU A 155 -1.96 -16.35 21.71
CA LEU A 155 -0.93 -17.24 21.19
C LEU A 155 0.02 -17.68 22.33
N SER A 156 0.49 -18.93 22.25
CA SER A 156 1.52 -19.42 23.17
C SER A 156 2.88 -18.76 22.91
N ALA A 157 3.68 -18.62 23.95
CA ALA A 157 5.02 -18.06 23.87
C ALA A 157 5.93 -18.83 22.91
N ASP A 158 5.79 -20.16 22.88
CA ASP A 158 6.67 -21.07 22.14
C ASP A 158 6.16 -21.42 20.74
N GLU A 159 4.95 -20.97 20.36
CA GLU A 159 4.43 -21.20 19.01
C GLU A 159 5.34 -20.57 17.95
N LYS A 160 5.57 -21.31 16.87
CA LYS A 160 6.18 -20.74 15.64
C LYS A 160 5.10 -20.12 14.79
N VAL A 161 5.19 -18.80 14.59
CA VAL A 161 4.14 -18.01 13.97
C VAL A 161 4.62 -17.40 12.66
N VAL A 162 3.98 -17.76 11.56
CA VAL A 162 4.13 -17.13 10.25
C VAL A 162 2.91 -16.28 9.94
N LEU A 163 3.12 -15.01 9.65
CA LEU A 163 2.05 -14.12 9.18
C LEU A 163 2.04 -14.09 7.66
N PHE A 164 0.99 -14.64 7.05
CA PHE A 164 0.70 -14.37 5.64
C PHE A 164 0.08 -12.97 5.53
N ALA A 165 0.82 -12.04 4.96
CA ALA A 165 0.51 -10.61 5.02
C ALA A 165 -0.62 -10.19 4.08
N SER A 166 -1.71 -10.96 4.00
CA SER A 166 -2.90 -10.64 3.20
C SER A 166 -4.12 -11.50 3.57
N ASP A 167 -5.26 -11.24 2.90
CA ASP A 167 -6.38 -12.17 2.83
C ASP A 167 -6.01 -13.34 1.89
N PRO A 168 -6.06 -14.60 2.36
CA PRO A 168 -5.73 -15.78 1.55
C PRO A 168 -6.68 -16.00 0.36
N ASN A 169 -7.87 -15.37 0.36
CA ASN A 169 -8.84 -15.47 -0.73
C ASN A 169 -8.53 -14.55 -1.92
N ARG A 170 -7.48 -13.75 -1.85
CA ARG A 170 -7.04 -12.88 -2.95
C ARG A 170 -6.08 -13.65 -3.86
N PRO A 171 -6.49 -14.00 -5.11
CA PRO A 171 -5.70 -14.87 -5.98
C PRO A 171 -4.28 -14.37 -6.25
N GLU A 172 -4.14 -13.03 -6.46
CA GLU A 172 -2.86 -12.40 -6.76
C GLU A 172 -1.85 -12.44 -5.60
N LYS A 173 -2.31 -12.80 -4.40
CA LYS A 173 -1.44 -12.98 -3.22
C LYS A 173 -0.84 -14.38 -3.14
N ASN A 174 -1.32 -15.29 -3.98
CA ASN A 174 -0.79 -16.64 -4.17
C ASN A 174 -0.59 -17.42 -2.86
N PHE A 175 -1.67 -17.50 -2.04
CA PHE A 175 -1.61 -18.24 -0.77
C PHE A 175 -1.27 -19.72 -0.96
N ALA A 176 -1.58 -20.31 -2.11
CA ALA A 176 -1.23 -21.70 -2.41
C ALA A 176 0.29 -21.94 -2.36
N LEU A 177 1.09 -20.99 -2.87
CA LEU A 177 2.54 -21.03 -2.78
C LEU A 177 3.02 -20.92 -1.32
N ALA A 178 2.45 -19.98 -0.55
CA ALA A 178 2.76 -19.83 0.88
C ALA A 178 2.44 -21.11 1.66
N GLN A 179 1.25 -21.68 1.47
CA GLN A 179 0.80 -22.90 2.14
C GLN A 179 1.72 -24.09 1.85
N LYS A 180 2.10 -24.26 0.57
CA LYS A 180 3.06 -25.30 0.16
C LYS A 180 4.42 -25.09 0.83
N ALA A 181 4.92 -23.87 0.88
CA ALA A 181 6.20 -23.55 1.52
C ALA A 181 6.17 -23.82 3.03
N ILE A 182 5.11 -23.40 3.71
CA ILE A 182 4.91 -23.64 5.15
C ILE A 182 4.87 -25.16 5.43
N SER A 183 4.14 -25.93 4.64
CA SER A 183 4.10 -27.40 4.75
C SER A 183 5.48 -28.04 4.55
N LEU A 184 6.23 -27.61 3.55
CA LEU A 184 7.60 -28.08 3.28
C LEU A 184 8.61 -27.66 4.35
N ALA A 185 8.31 -26.66 5.15
CA ALA A 185 9.15 -26.31 6.28
C ALA A 185 9.17 -27.43 7.34
N GLY A 186 8.18 -28.32 7.40
CA GLY A 186 8.20 -29.51 8.24
C GLY A 186 8.26 -29.22 9.76
N ILE A 187 7.82 -28.04 10.17
CA ILE A 187 7.75 -27.54 11.53
C ILE A 187 6.28 -27.25 11.82
N ASN A 188 5.82 -27.45 13.05
CA ASN A 188 4.49 -27.04 13.45
C ASN A 188 4.41 -25.51 13.49
N ILE A 189 3.73 -24.91 12.49
CA ILE A 189 3.65 -23.46 12.31
C ILE A 189 2.20 -23.02 12.40
N LYS A 190 1.93 -22.06 13.27
CA LYS A 190 0.69 -21.30 13.30
C LYS A 190 0.72 -20.25 12.21
N THR A 191 -0.23 -20.30 11.28
CA THR A 191 -0.37 -19.28 10.22
C THR A 191 -1.42 -18.26 10.62
N LEU A 192 -1.05 -16.97 10.60
CA LEU A 192 -1.95 -15.84 10.77
C LEU A 192 -2.22 -15.15 9.43
N PHE A 193 -3.33 -14.41 9.35
CA PHE A 193 -3.77 -13.72 8.13
C PHE A 193 -4.20 -12.30 8.44
N LEU A 194 -3.93 -11.37 7.53
CA LEU A 194 -4.45 -10.00 7.60
C LEU A 194 -5.80 -9.93 6.84
N LYS A 195 -6.88 -10.16 7.55
CA LYS A 195 -8.23 -10.12 6.98
C LYS A 195 -9.23 -9.52 7.96
N GLY A 196 -9.87 -8.42 7.56
CA GLY A 196 -10.94 -7.79 8.33
C GLY A 196 -10.47 -7.13 9.64
N LEU A 197 -9.18 -6.81 9.76
CA LEU A 197 -8.54 -6.25 10.95
C LEU A 197 -8.53 -4.73 10.91
N GLN A 198 -8.59 -4.12 12.09
CA GLN A 198 -8.27 -2.71 12.25
C GLN A 198 -6.74 -2.50 12.24
N LEU A 199 -6.29 -1.27 11.97
CA LEU A 199 -4.86 -1.00 11.78
C LEU A 199 -3.99 -1.28 13.01
N ASP A 200 -4.51 -1.07 14.21
CA ASP A 200 -3.84 -1.38 15.47
C ASP A 200 -3.75 -2.90 15.69
N GLU A 201 -4.80 -3.66 15.32
CA GLU A 201 -4.74 -5.12 15.32
C GLU A 201 -3.69 -5.63 14.33
N VAL A 202 -3.63 -5.04 13.13
CA VAL A 202 -2.59 -5.39 12.12
C VAL A 202 -1.19 -5.24 12.70
N ARG A 203 -0.91 -4.16 13.45
CA ARG A 203 0.37 -3.97 14.15
C ARG A 203 0.64 -5.10 15.15
N ASP A 204 -0.36 -5.50 15.93
CA ASP A 204 -0.21 -6.55 16.92
C ASP A 204 0.10 -7.92 16.25
N TYR A 205 -0.52 -8.19 15.08
CA TYR A 205 -0.23 -9.37 14.24
C TYR A 205 1.21 -9.38 13.73
N TYR A 206 1.72 -8.24 13.24
CA TYR A 206 3.15 -8.15 12.87
C TYR A 206 4.03 -8.49 14.08
N ASN A 207 3.81 -7.85 15.20
CA ASN A 207 4.65 -8.02 16.38
C ASN A 207 4.59 -9.42 17.01
N ALA A 208 3.47 -10.12 16.91
CA ALA A 208 3.32 -11.49 17.39
C ALA A 208 4.03 -12.53 16.52
N SER A 209 4.34 -12.19 15.26
CA SER A 209 4.89 -13.12 14.28
C SER A 209 6.39 -13.27 14.38
N ASP A 210 6.91 -14.45 14.06
CA ASP A 210 8.34 -14.71 13.91
C ASP A 210 8.82 -14.30 12.51
N VAL A 211 7.98 -14.46 11.49
CA VAL A 211 8.28 -14.05 10.12
C VAL A 211 7.00 -13.62 9.39
N VAL A 212 7.14 -12.61 8.57
CA VAL A 212 6.08 -12.11 7.67
C VAL A 212 6.35 -12.61 6.26
N LEU A 213 5.37 -13.25 5.65
CA LEU A 213 5.46 -13.88 4.35
C LEU A 213 4.56 -13.20 3.33
N LEU A 214 5.13 -12.80 2.20
CA LEU A 214 4.40 -12.29 1.02
C LEU A 214 4.81 -13.11 -0.21
N THR A 215 3.86 -13.80 -0.83
CA THR A 215 4.09 -14.65 -2.00
C THR A 215 3.36 -14.15 -3.25
N SER A 216 3.10 -12.84 -3.31
CA SER A 216 2.33 -12.22 -4.38
C SER A 216 2.93 -12.49 -5.76
N ASP A 217 2.07 -12.63 -6.77
CA ASP A 217 2.47 -12.72 -8.17
C ASP A 217 2.80 -11.34 -8.75
N TRP A 218 2.21 -10.29 -8.18
CA TRP A 218 2.49 -8.90 -8.54
C TRP A 218 2.07 -7.93 -7.43
N GLU A 219 2.74 -6.79 -7.38
CA GLU A 219 2.46 -5.64 -6.51
C GLU A 219 2.84 -4.33 -7.22
N GLY A 220 2.39 -3.20 -6.69
CA GLY A 220 2.90 -1.89 -7.09
C GLY A 220 4.07 -1.46 -6.21
N SER A 221 3.77 -1.32 -4.91
CA SER A 221 4.71 -1.06 -3.81
C SER A 221 4.04 -1.58 -2.54
N PRO A 222 4.38 -2.80 -2.07
CA PRO A 222 3.60 -3.48 -1.04
C PRO A 222 3.74 -2.83 0.34
N ASN A 223 2.64 -2.26 0.84
CA ASN A 223 2.62 -1.61 2.16
C ASN A 223 2.92 -2.60 3.29
N VAL A 224 2.40 -3.82 3.17
CA VAL A 224 2.59 -4.89 4.17
C VAL A 224 4.07 -5.20 4.43
N VAL A 225 4.94 -5.08 3.42
CA VAL A 225 6.39 -5.22 3.59
C VAL A 225 6.95 -4.04 4.38
N LYS A 226 6.54 -2.81 4.05
CA LYS A 226 6.96 -1.59 4.76
C LYS A 226 6.50 -1.60 6.22
N GLU A 227 5.28 -2.04 6.48
CA GLU A 227 4.69 -2.16 7.81
C GLU A 227 5.42 -3.21 8.65
N ALA A 228 5.69 -4.39 8.09
CA ALA A 228 6.51 -5.43 8.73
C ALA A 228 7.92 -4.93 9.05
N MET A 229 8.57 -4.25 8.10
CA MET A 229 9.89 -3.62 8.28
C MET A 229 9.85 -2.54 9.36
N ALA A 230 8.79 -1.72 9.43
CA ALA A 230 8.61 -0.72 10.48
C ALA A 230 8.48 -1.33 11.88
N CYS A 231 7.92 -2.54 11.98
CA CYS A 231 7.84 -3.33 13.20
C CYS A 231 9.11 -4.20 13.45
N ASN A 232 10.17 -4.04 12.65
CA ASN A 232 11.40 -4.85 12.70
C ASN A 232 11.15 -6.37 12.60
N ARG A 233 10.09 -6.79 11.93
CA ARG A 233 9.85 -8.23 11.73
C ARG A 233 10.64 -8.77 10.55
N PRO A 234 11.16 -10.00 10.65
CA PRO A 234 11.74 -10.70 9.52
C PRO A 234 10.73 -10.81 8.38
N VAL A 235 11.18 -10.57 7.14
CA VAL A 235 10.31 -10.60 5.95
C VAL A 235 10.87 -11.59 4.94
N ILE A 236 10.00 -12.44 4.40
CA ILE A 236 10.27 -13.27 3.21
C ILE A 236 9.25 -12.87 2.15
N THR A 237 9.71 -12.51 0.97
CA THR A 237 8.82 -12.03 -0.09
C THR A 237 9.29 -12.48 -1.47
N THR A 238 8.36 -12.67 -2.40
CA THR A 238 8.66 -12.78 -3.84
C THR A 238 9.12 -11.43 -4.38
N ASP A 239 9.90 -11.43 -5.47
CA ASP A 239 10.38 -10.19 -6.10
C ASP A 239 9.27 -9.55 -6.93
N VAL A 240 8.53 -8.64 -6.34
CA VAL A 240 7.37 -7.97 -6.95
C VAL A 240 7.39 -6.46 -6.68
N GLY A 241 6.96 -5.68 -7.67
CA GLY A 241 6.88 -4.23 -7.56
C GLY A 241 8.25 -3.58 -7.29
N ASP A 242 8.38 -2.88 -6.17
CA ASP A 242 9.62 -2.22 -5.75
C ASP A 242 10.36 -2.94 -4.62
N VAL A 243 10.02 -4.19 -4.33
CA VAL A 243 10.53 -4.93 -3.17
C VAL A 243 12.06 -5.04 -3.17
N SER A 244 12.68 -5.30 -4.33
CA SER A 244 14.15 -5.38 -4.45
C SER A 244 14.83 -4.08 -4.03
N TRP A 245 14.29 -2.94 -4.44
CA TRP A 245 14.78 -1.62 -4.01
C TRP A 245 14.46 -1.34 -2.53
N LEU A 246 13.25 -1.66 -2.10
CA LEU A 246 12.76 -1.43 -0.73
C LEU A 246 13.62 -2.17 0.30
N ILE A 247 13.78 -3.48 0.12
CA ILE A 247 14.54 -4.34 1.03
C ILE A 247 16.05 -4.10 0.89
N GLY A 248 16.59 -4.06 -0.34
CA GLY A 248 18.02 -3.97 -0.58
C GLY A 248 18.79 -5.08 0.15
N LYS A 249 19.79 -4.70 0.95
CA LYS A 249 20.59 -5.62 1.78
C LYS A 249 20.18 -5.60 3.25
N THR A 250 18.91 -5.33 3.56
CA THR A 250 18.43 -5.23 4.94
C THR A 250 18.52 -6.59 5.63
N GLU A 251 19.21 -6.64 6.77
CA GLU A 251 19.32 -7.83 7.59
C GLU A 251 17.94 -8.30 8.07
N GLY A 252 17.68 -9.61 7.98
CA GLY A 252 16.39 -10.20 8.34
C GLY A 252 15.29 -10.08 7.30
N CYS A 253 15.60 -9.53 6.11
CA CYS A 253 14.67 -9.45 4.99
C CYS A 253 15.20 -10.22 3.78
N PHE A 254 14.37 -11.07 3.18
CA PHE A 254 14.77 -12.01 2.13
C PHE A 254 13.84 -11.93 0.93
N ILE A 255 14.42 -11.88 -0.26
CA ILE A 255 13.72 -12.00 -1.53
C ILE A 255 13.92 -13.42 -2.05
N THR A 256 12.85 -14.00 -2.57
CA THR A 256 12.84 -15.33 -3.16
C THR A 256 12.15 -15.31 -4.51
N ASP A 257 12.42 -16.34 -5.31
CA ASP A 257 11.58 -16.68 -6.46
C ASP A 257 10.26 -17.36 -6.00
N HIS A 258 9.38 -17.69 -6.97
CA HIS A 258 8.12 -18.42 -6.69
C HIS A 258 8.37 -19.93 -6.48
N ASN A 259 9.40 -20.28 -5.73
CA ASN A 259 9.79 -21.66 -5.42
C ASN A 259 9.49 -22.00 -3.94
N ALA A 260 8.52 -22.86 -3.73
CA ALA A 260 8.09 -23.24 -2.38
C ALA A 260 9.21 -23.85 -1.53
N SER A 261 10.16 -24.59 -2.11
CA SER A 261 11.28 -25.19 -1.36
C SER A 261 12.29 -24.14 -0.90
N VAL A 262 12.56 -23.13 -1.74
CA VAL A 262 13.42 -21.99 -1.39
C VAL A 262 12.78 -21.19 -0.28
N ILE A 263 11.49 -20.86 -0.40
CA ILE A 263 10.72 -20.14 0.63
C ILE A 263 10.73 -20.94 1.95
N ALA A 264 10.48 -22.27 1.90
CA ALA A 264 10.51 -23.14 3.08
C ALA A 264 11.86 -23.11 3.80
N SER A 265 12.95 -23.16 3.04
CA SER A 265 14.31 -23.06 3.61
C SER A 265 14.54 -21.71 4.31
N LYS A 266 14.03 -20.61 3.72
CA LYS A 266 14.11 -19.29 4.36
C LYS A 266 13.22 -19.18 5.60
N ILE A 267 12.02 -19.78 5.59
CA ILE A 267 11.16 -19.86 6.77
C ILE A 267 11.91 -20.58 7.90
N LYS A 268 12.49 -21.76 7.66
CA LYS A 268 13.29 -22.48 8.65
C LYS A 268 14.44 -21.65 9.19
N TYR A 269 15.16 -20.97 8.31
CA TYR A 269 16.27 -20.11 8.69
C TYR A 269 15.80 -18.98 9.61
N CYS A 270 14.73 -18.26 9.24
CA CYS A 270 14.19 -17.18 10.06
C CYS A 270 13.73 -17.68 11.44
N LEU A 271 12.97 -18.79 11.48
CA LEU A 271 12.46 -19.33 12.74
C LEU A 271 13.54 -19.76 13.74
N ASN A 272 14.75 -20.07 13.26
CA ASN A 272 15.85 -20.56 14.09
C ASN A 272 16.94 -19.52 14.36
N HIS A 273 17.10 -18.51 13.49
CA HIS A 273 18.29 -17.65 13.49
C HIS A 273 18.01 -16.15 13.43
N VAL A 274 16.76 -15.73 13.18
CA VAL A 274 16.45 -14.31 12.97
C VAL A 274 15.31 -13.89 13.89
N ASP A 275 15.62 -13.19 14.96
CA ASP A 275 14.59 -12.67 15.87
C ASP A 275 13.97 -11.36 15.33
N LYS A 276 14.81 -10.49 14.78
CA LYS A 276 14.41 -9.17 14.27
C LYS A 276 15.10 -8.82 12.94
N SER A 277 14.52 -7.91 12.21
CA SER A 277 15.15 -7.29 11.05
C SER A 277 15.63 -5.86 11.36
N LYS A 278 16.47 -5.29 10.48
CA LYS A 278 16.83 -3.86 10.49
C LYS A 278 15.90 -3.04 9.57
N GLY A 279 14.66 -3.51 9.42
CA GLY A 279 13.70 -2.93 8.48
C GLY A 279 13.35 -1.48 8.78
N ARG A 280 13.14 -1.12 10.04
CA ARG A 280 12.77 0.25 10.44
C ARG A 280 13.84 1.28 10.10
N GLU A 281 15.11 0.93 10.28
CA GLU A 281 16.24 1.79 9.89
C GLU A 281 16.24 2.01 8.37
N ARG A 282 15.97 0.93 7.61
CA ARG A 282 15.87 1.00 6.15
C ARG A 282 14.74 1.91 5.69
N ILE A 283 13.53 1.80 6.29
CA ILE A 283 12.40 2.68 5.99
C ILE A 283 12.77 4.14 6.23
N LYS A 284 13.42 4.46 7.35
CA LYS A 284 13.87 5.82 7.66
C LYS A 284 14.93 6.31 6.67
N SER A 285 15.91 5.47 6.31
CA SER A 285 16.97 5.84 5.36
C SER A 285 16.43 6.14 3.95
N LEU A 286 15.35 5.47 3.56
CA LEU A 286 14.64 5.71 2.29
C LEU A 286 13.63 6.86 2.35
N LYS A 287 13.44 7.49 3.52
CA LYS A 287 12.42 8.53 3.75
C LYS A 287 11.02 8.06 3.33
N LEU A 288 10.68 6.82 3.71
CA LEU A 288 9.39 6.21 3.45
C LEU A 288 8.44 6.25 4.66
N ASP A 289 8.77 6.98 5.70
CA ASP A 289 7.81 7.33 6.75
C ASP A 289 6.73 8.28 6.18
N SER A 290 5.54 8.24 6.79
CA SER A 290 4.39 9.01 6.30
C SER A 290 4.65 10.51 6.27
N ALA A 291 5.43 11.06 7.22
CA ALA A 291 5.74 12.49 7.26
C ALA A 291 6.64 12.89 6.07
N SER A 292 7.73 12.15 5.82
CA SER A 292 8.63 12.39 4.68
C SER A 292 7.89 12.29 3.34
N VAL A 293 7.01 11.30 3.20
CA VAL A 293 6.21 11.13 1.97
C VAL A 293 5.22 12.27 1.81
N SER A 294 4.58 12.74 2.90
CA SER A 294 3.65 13.87 2.84
C SER A 294 4.32 15.16 2.43
N ILE A 295 5.56 15.41 2.87
CA ILE A 295 6.34 16.59 2.42
C ILE A 295 6.52 16.56 0.90
N ARG A 296 6.92 15.42 0.33
CA ARG A 296 7.07 15.26 -1.12
C ARG A 296 5.77 15.48 -1.88
N ILE A 297 4.65 15.01 -1.35
CA ILE A 297 3.33 15.23 -1.94
C ILE A 297 2.94 16.71 -1.85
N LEU A 298 3.22 17.36 -0.72
CA LEU A 298 2.94 18.79 -0.53
C LEU A 298 3.75 19.67 -1.49
N GLU A 299 4.99 19.30 -1.80
CA GLU A 299 5.80 19.97 -2.83
C GLU A 299 5.15 19.88 -4.22
N ILE A 300 4.59 18.70 -4.57
CA ILE A 300 3.82 18.55 -5.82
C ILE A 300 2.58 19.45 -5.80
N TYR A 301 1.84 19.50 -4.69
CA TYR A 301 0.66 20.35 -4.60
C TYR A 301 0.98 21.82 -4.84
N ARG A 302 2.05 22.32 -4.20
CA ARG A 302 2.51 23.71 -4.38
C ARG A 302 2.85 23.98 -5.84
N ARG A 303 3.66 23.15 -6.47
CA ARG A 303 4.07 23.26 -7.86
C ARG A 303 2.89 23.23 -8.86
N VAL A 304 1.83 22.51 -8.55
CA VAL A 304 0.62 22.42 -9.40
C VAL A 304 -0.27 23.65 -9.23
N LEU A 305 -0.18 24.36 -8.12
CA LEU A 305 -0.98 25.56 -7.82
C LEU A 305 -0.28 26.86 -8.20
N GLU A 306 1.03 26.84 -8.43
CA GLU A 306 1.82 27.92 -9.05
C GLU A 306 1.54 27.99 -10.57
#